data_e6648e646757ca28bea8560854b5e89e
#
_entry.id   e6648e646757ca28bea8560854b5e89e
#
_cell.length_a   1.000
_cell.length_b   1.000
_cell.length_c   1.000
_cell.angle_alpha   90.00
_cell.angle_beta   90.00
_cell.angle_gamma   90.00
#
_symmetry.space_group_name_H-M   'P 1'
#
loop_
_entity.id
_entity.type
_entity.pdbx_description
1 polymer ?
#
loop_
_entity_poly.entity_id
_entity_poly.type
_entity_poly.pdbx_seq_one_letter_code
_entity_poly.pdbx_strand_id
1 'polypeptide(L)'
;MPILWSGRREADQLLEEDPLALLIGLVLDQQVKMEKAFSGPYDLKQRLGNLDAAAIASMEPEALDAVFRQRPALHRFPGNMARRVQKLCGMVATEYGGDAGAIWRDVSDGDELARRISALPGFGDMKVRITISVLAKKFGVTPSGWERHAANWHTVADVDSEESMAEARDVKRRMKAEGKK
;
A
#
# COMPACT_ATOMS: atom_id res chain seq x y z
N MET A 1 -10.27 -12.82 1.87
CA MET A 1 -10.04 -12.89 3.33
C MET A 1 -10.06 -11.48 3.90
N PRO A 2 -10.67 -11.25 5.05
CA PRO A 2 -10.77 -9.89 5.61
C PRO A 2 -9.39 -9.32 5.96
N ILE A 3 -9.28 -8.02 5.81
CA ILE A 3 -8.10 -7.26 6.23
C ILE A 3 -8.30 -6.84 7.69
N LEU A 4 -7.28 -7.07 8.53
CA LEU A 4 -7.28 -6.73 9.95
C LEU A 4 -5.95 -6.03 10.31
N TRP A 5 -5.63 -4.94 9.60
CA TRP A 5 -4.31 -4.31 9.69
C TRP A 5 -4.30 -3.01 10.47
N SER A 6 -5.37 -2.23 10.37
CA SER A 6 -5.42 -0.88 10.94
C SER A 6 -5.91 -0.83 12.38
N GLY A 7 -6.57 -1.89 12.85
CA GLY A 7 -7.30 -1.87 14.11
C GLY A 7 -8.61 -1.07 14.07
N ARG A 8 -9.02 -0.60 12.88
CA ARG A 8 -10.24 0.18 12.64
C ARG A 8 -11.00 -0.44 11.48
N ARG A 9 -12.21 -0.89 11.76
CA ARG A 9 -13.03 -1.60 10.77
C ARG A 9 -13.24 -0.81 9.47
N GLU A 10 -13.55 0.47 9.58
CA GLU A 10 -13.81 1.33 8.41
C GLU A 10 -12.56 1.51 7.55
N ALA A 11 -11.40 1.61 8.19
CA ALA A 11 -10.13 1.74 7.48
C ALA A 11 -9.78 0.42 6.78
N ASP A 12 -9.96 -0.72 7.45
CA ASP A 12 -9.71 -2.04 6.86
C ASP A 12 -10.66 -2.32 5.69
N GLN A 13 -11.93 -1.97 5.85
CA GLN A 13 -12.92 -2.11 4.77
C GLN A 13 -12.55 -1.27 3.54
N LEU A 14 -12.07 -0.04 3.75
CA LEU A 14 -11.61 0.80 2.64
C LEU A 14 -10.46 0.14 1.87
N LEU A 15 -9.51 -0.51 2.56
CA LEU A 15 -8.41 -1.23 1.92
C LEU A 15 -8.91 -2.42 1.07
N GLU A 16 -9.99 -3.06 1.49
CA GLU A 16 -10.60 -4.16 0.74
C GLU A 16 -11.33 -3.69 -0.52
N GLU A 17 -11.97 -2.54 -0.44
CA GLU A 17 -12.87 -2.04 -1.48
C GLU A 17 -12.20 -1.11 -2.49
N ASP A 18 -11.16 -0.38 -2.07
CA ASP A 18 -10.50 0.64 -2.90
C ASP A 18 -9.04 0.28 -3.20
N PRO A 19 -8.74 -0.14 -4.45
CA PRO A 19 -7.37 -0.43 -4.87
C PRO A 19 -6.37 0.70 -4.65
N LEU A 20 -6.78 1.95 -4.81
CA LEU A 20 -5.91 3.11 -4.56
C LEU A 20 -5.58 3.23 -3.07
N ALA A 21 -6.57 3.05 -2.21
CA ALA A 21 -6.37 3.03 -0.76
C ALA A 21 -5.37 1.93 -0.35
N LEU A 22 -5.49 0.75 -0.93
CA LEU A 22 -4.56 -0.36 -0.69
C LEU A 22 -3.12 0.04 -1.06
N LEU A 23 -2.91 0.60 -2.25
CA LEU A 23 -1.57 1.03 -2.69
C LEU A 23 -1.01 2.14 -1.80
N ILE A 24 -1.82 3.12 -1.42
CA ILE A 24 -1.41 4.19 -0.50
C ILE A 24 -0.98 3.60 0.84
N GLY A 25 -1.76 2.68 1.40
CA GLY A 25 -1.42 2.00 2.66
C GLY A 25 -0.07 1.27 2.58
N LEU A 26 0.18 0.58 1.48
CA LEU A 26 1.45 -0.10 1.22
C LEU A 26 2.63 0.87 1.10
N VAL A 27 2.43 2.03 0.49
CA VAL A 27 3.44 3.11 0.44
C VAL A 27 3.75 3.62 1.85
N LEU A 28 2.73 3.81 2.67
CA LEU A 28 2.89 4.34 4.03
C LEU A 28 3.50 3.32 5.00
N ASP A 29 3.47 2.02 4.67
CA ASP A 29 3.97 0.97 5.56
C ASP A 29 5.49 0.90 5.57
N GLN A 30 6.10 1.95 6.09
CA GLN A 30 7.54 2.02 6.34
C GLN A 30 7.85 2.93 7.52
N GLN A 31 8.68 2.46 8.43
CA GLN A 31 9.17 3.19 9.61
C GLN A 31 8.06 3.73 10.52
N VAL A 32 6.89 3.15 10.45
CA VAL A 32 5.75 3.37 11.34
C VAL A 32 5.10 2.04 11.69
N LYS A 33 4.26 2.04 12.72
CA LYS A 33 3.47 0.85 13.05
C LYS A 33 2.50 0.53 11.91
N MET A 34 2.24 -0.75 11.70
CA MET A 34 1.32 -1.25 10.68
C MET A 34 -0.06 -0.58 10.78
N GLU A 35 -0.59 -0.48 11.98
CA GLU A 35 -1.90 0.14 12.22
C GLU A 35 -1.92 1.62 11.79
N LYS A 36 -0.85 2.33 12.02
CA LYS A 36 -0.73 3.73 11.59
C LYS A 36 -0.69 3.82 10.06
N ALA A 37 0.13 3.00 9.42
CA ALA A 37 0.26 2.99 7.96
C ALA A 37 -1.07 2.70 7.27
N PHE A 38 -1.76 1.64 7.71
CA PHE A 38 -2.98 1.18 7.07
C PHE A 38 -4.25 1.92 7.50
N SER A 39 -4.18 2.75 8.54
CA SER A 39 -5.21 3.77 8.84
C SER A 39 -5.05 5.01 7.97
N GLY A 40 -3.86 5.24 7.42
CA GLY A 40 -3.52 6.45 6.66
C GLY A 40 -4.46 6.75 5.48
N PRO A 41 -4.77 5.77 4.61
CA PRO A 41 -5.67 6.01 3.48
C PRO A 41 -7.07 6.47 3.91
N TYR A 42 -7.61 5.89 4.97
CA TYR A 42 -8.90 6.31 5.51
C TYR A 42 -8.84 7.75 6.04
N ASP A 43 -7.83 8.08 6.83
CA ASP A 43 -7.66 9.43 7.36
C ASP A 43 -7.44 10.45 6.23
N LEU A 44 -6.67 10.08 5.21
CA LEU A 44 -6.48 10.91 4.02
C LEU A 44 -7.82 11.16 3.30
N LYS A 45 -8.61 10.12 3.11
CA LYS A 45 -9.95 10.21 2.50
C LYS A 45 -10.86 11.14 3.30
N GLN A 46 -10.84 11.06 4.63
CA GLN A 46 -11.64 11.95 5.49
C GLN A 46 -11.23 13.41 5.32
N ARG A 47 -9.93 13.68 5.18
CA ARG A 47 -9.40 15.04 5.02
C ARG A 47 -9.65 15.63 3.62
N LEU A 48 -9.62 14.79 2.59
CA LEU A 48 -9.82 15.21 1.19
C LEU A 48 -11.29 15.11 0.73
N GLY A 49 -12.12 14.34 1.44
CA GLY A 49 -13.50 14.04 1.05
C GLY A 49 -13.63 12.81 0.13
N ASN A 50 -12.60 12.47 -0.63
CA ASN A 50 -12.52 11.25 -1.45
C ASN A 50 -11.06 10.84 -1.67
N LEU A 51 -10.87 9.68 -2.31
CA LEU A 51 -9.57 9.27 -2.86
C LEU A 51 -9.71 9.15 -4.37
N ASP A 52 -9.24 10.17 -5.08
CA ASP A 52 -9.22 10.22 -6.54
C ASP A 52 -7.79 10.48 -7.01
N ALA A 53 -7.25 9.56 -7.81
CA ALA A 53 -5.85 9.64 -8.24
C ALA A 53 -5.55 10.92 -9.01
N ALA A 54 -6.41 11.29 -9.97
CA ALA A 54 -6.20 12.48 -10.77
C ALA A 54 -6.31 13.76 -9.93
N ALA A 55 -7.26 13.80 -8.99
CA ALA A 55 -7.44 14.94 -8.10
C ALA A 55 -6.21 15.13 -7.18
N ILE A 56 -5.72 14.05 -6.56
CA ILE A 56 -4.53 14.09 -5.71
C ILE A 56 -3.30 14.49 -6.53
N ALA A 57 -3.13 13.92 -7.71
CA ALA A 57 -2.01 14.24 -8.60
C ALA A 57 -2.00 15.71 -9.02
N SER A 58 -3.18 16.33 -9.15
CA SER A 58 -3.35 17.73 -9.57
C SER A 58 -3.28 18.74 -8.42
N MET A 59 -3.25 18.29 -7.18
CA MET A 59 -3.14 19.21 -6.04
C MET A 59 -1.81 19.95 -6.05
N GLU A 60 -1.82 21.20 -5.56
CA GLU A 60 -0.58 21.87 -5.25
C GLU A 60 0.20 21.05 -4.20
N PRO A 61 1.51 20.79 -4.43
CA PRO A 61 2.30 19.95 -3.51
C PRO A 61 2.25 20.44 -2.06
N GLU A 62 2.26 21.74 -1.84
CA GLU A 62 2.17 22.35 -0.51
C GLU A 62 0.82 22.10 0.16
N ALA A 63 -0.25 22.09 -0.63
CA ALA A 63 -1.59 21.80 -0.12
C ALA A 63 -1.71 20.35 0.36
N LEU A 64 -1.19 19.40 -0.41
CA LEU A 64 -1.16 17.99 -0.01
C LEU A 64 -0.25 17.77 1.19
N ASP A 65 0.93 18.41 1.22
CA ASP A 65 1.85 18.37 2.36
C ASP A 65 1.14 18.83 3.64
N ALA A 66 0.38 19.92 3.59
CA ALA A 66 -0.39 20.44 4.72
C ALA A 66 -1.44 19.43 5.21
N VAL A 67 -2.10 18.72 4.29
CA VAL A 67 -3.06 17.67 4.63
C VAL A 67 -2.37 16.52 5.39
N PHE A 68 -1.20 16.10 4.95
CA PHE A 68 -0.42 15.04 5.63
C PHE A 68 0.08 15.47 7.00
N ARG A 69 0.42 16.75 7.17
CA ARG A 69 0.92 17.32 8.44
C ARG A 69 -0.17 17.69 9.45
N GLN A 70 -1.40 17.81 8.99
CA GLN A 70 -2.53 18.10 9.90
C GLN A 70 -2.53 17.09 11.05
N ARG A 71 -2.61 17.59 12.28
CA ARG A 71 -2.52 16.72 13.47
C ARG A 71 -3.80 15.93 13.71
N PRO A 72 -3.66 14.64 14.05
CA PRO A 72 -2.42 13.88 14.09
C PRO A 72 -1.87 13.64 12.68
N ALA A 73 -0.56 13.83 12.48
CA ALA A 73 0.06 13.66 11.17
C ALA A 73 -0.18 12.25 10.64
N LEU A 74 -0.37 12.12 9.33
CA LEU A 74 -0.65 10.82 8.70
C LEU A 74 0.53 9.86 8.77
N HIS A 75 1.74 10.38 8.91
CA HIS A 75 2.97 9.59 8.93
C HIS A 75 4.06 10.29 9.73
N ARG A 76 5.05 9.53 10.19
CA ARG A 76 6.25 10.06 10.84
C ARG A 76 7.02 11.03 9.93
N PHE A 77 7.02 10.75 8.62
CA PHE A 77 7.65 11.58 7.59
C PHE A 77 6.58 12.12 6.62
N PRO A 78 5.73 13.04 7.08
CA PRO A 78 4.54 13.42 6.33
C PRO A 78 4.84 14.06 4.98
N GLY A 79 5.85 14.91 4.88
CA GLY A 79 6.23 15.55 3.63
C GLY A 79 6.75 14.57 2.58
N ASN A 80 7.59 13.60 2.99
CA ASN A 80 8.09 12.58 2.08
C ASN A 80 6.96 11.67 1.58
N MET A 81 6.05 11.30 2.47
CA MET A 81 4.92 10.44 2.12
C MET A 81 3.92 11.16 1.23
N ALA A 82 3.65 12.44 1.48
CA ALA A 82 2.81 13.25 0.60
C ALA A 82 3.34 13.25 -0.84
N ARG A 83 4.63 13.47 -1.02
CA ARG A 83 5.27 13.45 -2.34
C ARG A 83 5.19 12.07 -3.00
N ARG A 84 5.42 11.00 -2.25
CA ARG A 84 5.35 9.63 -2.79
C ARG A 84 3.92 9.26 -3.20
N VAL A 85 2.95 9.58 -2.37
CA VAL A 85 1.53 9.34 -2.67
C VAL A 85 1.11 10.16 -3.89
N GLN A 86 1.53 11.41 -4.01
CA GLN A 86 1.23 12.24 -5.17
C GLN A 86 1.82 11.67 -6.46
N LYS A 87 3.06 11.21 -6.45
CA LYS A 87 3.69 10.55 -7.60
C LYS A 87 2.99 9.25 -7.98
N LEU A 88 2.62 8.44 -7.00
CA LEU A 88 1.84 7.23 -7.21
C LEU A 88 0.50 7.56 -7.90
N CYS A 89 -0.22 8.52 -7.38
CA CYS A 89 -1.50 8.96 -7.95
C CYS A 89 -1.33 9.51 -9.36
N GLY A 90 -0.24 10.24 -9.63
CA GLY A 90 0.10 10.72 -10.98
C GLY A 90 0.27 9.59 -11.97
N MET A 91 0.98 8.54 -11.60
CA MET A 91 1.15 7.38 -12.46
C MET A 91 -0.15 6.61 -12.67
N VAL A 92 -0.93 6.40 -11.62
CA VAL A 92 -2.24 5.75 -11.72
C VAL A 92 -3.18 6.55 -12.64
N ALA A 93 -3.17 7.88 -12.53
CA ALA A 93 -3.98 8.73 -13.36
C ALA A 93 -3.57 8.68 -14.84
N THR A 94 -2.28 8.72 -15.14
CA THR A 94 -1.76 8.78 -16.51
C THR A 94 -1.68 7.41 -17.20
N GLU A 95 -1.23 6.38 -16.49
CA GLU A 95 -1.00 5.05 -17.08
C GLU A 95 -2.20 4.12 -16.97
N TYR A 96 -3.10 4.35 -16.02
CA TYR A 96 -4.22 3.47 -15.72
C TYR A 96 -5.58 4.19 -15.69
N GLY A 97 -5.64 5.39 -16.24
CA GLY A 97 -6.90 6.15 -16.32
C GLY A 97 -7.55 6.43 -14.97
N GLY A 98 -6.77 6.48 -13.91
CA GLY A 98 -7.26 6.67 -12.53
C GLY A 98 -7.74 5.40 -11.84
N ASP A 99 -7.72 4.26 -12.51
CA ASP A 99 -8.14 2.96 -11.96
C ASP A 99 -6.92 2.16 -11.47
N ALA A 100 -6.64 2.24 -10.18
CA ALA A 100 -5.52 1.51 -9.58
C ALA A 100 -5.66 -0.02 -9.72
N GLY A 101 -6.88 -0.55 -9.72
CA GLY A 101 -7.13 -1.98 -9.91
C GLY A 101 -6.71 -2.50 -11.29
N ALA A 102 -6.64 -1.62 -12.28
CA ALA A 102 -6.17 -1.98 -13.61
C ALA A 102 -4.71 -2.45 -13.63
N ILE A 103 -3.91 -2.10 -12.61
CA ILE A 103 -2.51 -2.52 -12.49
C ILE A 103 -2.40 -4.04 -12.46
N TRP A 104 -3.31 -4.72 -11.77
CA TRP A 104 -3.30 -6.19 -11.64
C TRP A 104 -4.45 -6.90 -12.35
N ARG A 105 -5.38 -6.16 -12.93
CA ARG A 105 -6.44 -6.75 -13.74
C ARG A 105 -5.88 -7.16 -15.11
N ASP A 106 -6.29 -8.31 -15.58
CA ASP A 106 -5.96 -8.79 -16.90
C ASP A 106 -4.44 -8.89 -17.21
N VAL A 107 -3.63 -9.14 -16.18
CA VAL A 107 -2.22 -9.46 -16.39
C VAL A 107 -2.08 -10.86 -16.98
N SER A 108 -1.11 -11.05 -17.88
CA SER A 108 -0.88 -12.33 -18.56
C SER A 108 -0.29 -13.38 -17.61
N ASP A 109 0.63 -12.98 -16.75
CA ASP A 109 1.36 -13.84 -15.82
C ASP A 109 1.96 -13.06 -14.64
N GLY A 110 2.63 -13.78 -13.76
CA GLY A 110 3.28 -13.19 -12.58
C GLY A 110 4.44 -12.25 -12.93
N ASP A 111 5.13 -12.50 -14.04
CA ASP A 111 6.24 -11.64 -14.48
C ASP A 111 5.71 -10.26 -14.91
N GLU A 112 4.60 -10.21 -15.62
CA GLU A 112 3.95 -8.95 -15.97
C GLU A 112 3.42 -8.22 -14.74
N LEU A 113 2.80 -8.95 -13.81
CA LEU A 113 2.33 -8.37 -12.55
C LEU A 113 3.48 -7.72 -11.78
N ALA A 114 4.59 -8.44 -11.62
CA ALA A 114 5.78 -7.94 -10.94
C ALA A 114 6.35 -6.69 -11.62
N ARG A 115 6.40 -6.70 -12.95
CA ARG A 115 6.88 -5.55 -13.74
C ARG A 115 6.01 -4.32 -13.52
N ARG A 116 4.68 -4.47 -13.57
CA ARG A 116 3.75 -3.35 -13.35
C ARG A 116 3.88 -2.75 -11.95
N ILE A 117 3.96 -3.60 -10.93
CA ILE A 117 4.09 -3.15 -9.55
C ILE A 117 5.47 -2.52 -9.31
N SER A 118 6.55 -3.09 -9.87
CA SER A 118 7.90 -2.55 -9.76
C SER A 118 8.04 -1.14 -10.37
N ALA A 119 7.23 -0.82 -11.37
CA ALA A 119 7.22 0.49 -12.00
C ALA A 119 6.55 1.58 -11.14
N LEU A 120 5.80 1.20 -10.12
CA LEU A 120 5.12 2.16 -9.25
C LEU A 120 6.12 2.92 -8.37
N PRO A 121 5.96 4.25 -8.23
CA PRO A 121 6.82 5.04 -7.34
C PRO A 121 6.79 4.52 -5.91
N GLY A 122 7.97 4.30 -5.33
CA GLY A 122 8.10 3.83 -3.94
C GLY A 122 8.02 2.31 -3.75
N PHE A 123 7.93 1.53 -4.82
CA PHE A 123 7.86 0.06 -4.77
C PHE A 123 9.19 -0.57 -5.16
N GLY A 124 10.10 -0.76 -4.19
CA GLY A 124 11.32 -1.56 -4.36
C GLY A 124 11.04 -3.05 -4.26
N ASP A 125 12.06 -3.89 -4.45
CA ASP A 125 11.92 -5.36 -4.53
C ASP A 125 11.14 -5.99 -3.38
N MET A 126 11.43 -5.60 -2.14
CA MET A 126 10.73 -6.12 -0.96
C MET A 126 9.25 -5.77 -0.99
N LYS A 127 8.93 -4.52 -1.31
CA LYS A 127 7.54 -4.05 -1.35
C LYS A 127 6.77 -4.68 -2.51
N VAL A 128 7.41 -4.93 -3.63
CA VAL A 128 6.81 -5.67 -4.75
C VAL A 128 6.41 -7.07 -4.29
N ARG A 129 7.29 -7.80 -3.62
CA ARG A 129 7.01 -9.14 -3.11
C ARG A 129 5.87 -9.15 -2.10
N ILE A 130 5.86 -8.20 -1.18
CA ILE A 130 4.79 -8.03 -0.19
C ILE A 130 3.46 -7.74 -0.90
N THR A 131 3.46 -6.83 -1.86
CA THR A 131 2.26 -6.44 -2.61
C THR A 131 1.69 -7.63 -3.39
N ILE A 132 2.52 -8.41 -4.07
CA ILE A 132 2.07 -9.61 -4.79
C ILE A 132 1.49 -10.63 -3.82
N SER A 133 2.11 -10.84 -2.65
CA SER A 133 1.56 -11.71 -1.61
C SER A 133 0.20 -11.23 -1.11
N VAL A 134 0.02 -9.93 -0.91
CA VAL A 134 -1.26 -9.32 -0.51
C VAL A 134 -2.31 -9.54 -1.58
N LEU A 135 -1.99 -9.24 -2.84
CA LEU A 135 -2.92 -9.40 -3.96
C LEU A 135 -3.37 -10.85 -4.10
N ALA A 136 -2.44 -11.80 -3.98
CA ALA A 136 -2.76 -13.23 -4.07
C ALA A 136 -3.62 -13.71 -2.90
N LYS A 137 -3.19 -13.44 -1.67
CA LYS A 137 -3.79 -14.03 -0.46
C LYS A 137 -5.08 -13.33 -0.03
N LYS A 138 -5.20 -12.03 -0.26
CA LYS A 138 -6.37 -11.23 0.18
C LYS A 138 -7.36 -10.98 -0.95
N PHE A 139 -6.90 -10.91 -2.20
CA PHE A 139 -7.72 -10.53 -3.35
C PHE A 139 -7.82 -11.60 -4.44
N GLY A 140 -7.17 -12.75 -4.27
CA GLY A 140 -7.26 -13.84 -5.22
C GLY A 140 -6.59 -13.57 -6.58
N VAL A 141 -5.67 -12.62 -6.64
CA VAL A 141 -4.92 -12.29 -7.86
C VAL A 141 -3.73 -13.23 -7.96
N THR A 142 -3.92 -14.33 -8.71
CA THR A 142 -2.96 -15.43 -8.81
C THR A 142 -2.63 -15.78 -10.27
N PRO A 143 -2.06 -14.84 -11.06
CA PRO A 143 -1.64 -15.14 -12.42
C PRO A 143 -0.52 -16.18 -12.42
N SER A 144 -0.40 -16.96 -13.50
CA SER A 144 0.59 -18.04 -13.60
C SER A 144 1.99 -17.58 -13.21
N GLY A 145 2.62 -18.30 -12.27
CA GLY A 145 3.98 -18.01 -11.81
C GLY A 145 4.12 -16.87 -10.80
N TRP A 146 3.02 -16.39 -10.23
CA TRP A 146 3.05 -15.32 -9.22
C TRP A 146 3.91 -15.66 -8.00
N GLU A 147 3.98 -16.93 -7.62
CA GLU A 147 4.70 -17.41 -6.43
C GLU A 147 6.19 -17.06 -6.49
N ARG A 148 6.79 -17.00 -7.67
CA ARG A 148 8.20 -16.62 -7.84
C ARG A 148 8.49 -15.19 -7.38
N HIS A 149 7.48 -14.34 -7.44
CA HIS A 149 7.58 -12.92 -7.12
C HIS A 149 7.01 -12.57 -5.75
N ALA A 150 6.36 -13.51 -5.08
CA ALA A 150 5.80 -13.33 -3.76
C ALA A 150 6.89 -13.35 -2.68
N ALA A 151 6.55 -12.84 -1.49
CA ALA A 151 7.39 -12.94 -0.31
C ALA A 151 7.44 -14.39 0.16
N ASN A 152 8.62 -14.86 0.52
CA ASN A 152 8.84 -16.18 1.13
C ASN A 152 9.03 -16.08 2.65
N TRP A 153 8.55 -15.02 3.24
CA TRP A 153 8.54 -14.76 4.68
C TRP A 153 7.16 -14.26 5.11
N HIS A 154 6.88 -14.32 6.40
CA HIS A 154 5.61 -13.84 6.96
C HIS A 154 5.48 -12.33 6.80
N THR A 155 4.41 -11.88 6.17
CA THR A 155 4.16 -10.47 5.84
C THR A 155 2.77 -10.04 6.30
N VAL A 156 2.42 -8.79 6.04
CA VAL A 156 1.06 -8.27 6.24
C VAL A 156 0.00 -9.10 5.50
N ALA A 157 0.37 -9.75 4.41
CA ALA A 157 -0.53 -10.64 3.66
C ALA A 157 -1.01 -11.86 4.49
N ASP A 158 -0.26 -12.22 5.51
CA ASP A 158 -0.52 -13.37 6.38
C ASP A 158 -1.25 -12.98 7.67
N VAL A 159 -1.54 -11.69 7.85
CA VAL A 159 -2.21 -11.18 9.05
C VAL A 159 -3.71 -11.40 8.96
N ASP A 160 -4.24 -12.21 9.89
CA ASP A 160 -5.64 -12.52 10.05
C ASP A 160 -6.10 -12.50 11.53
N SER A 161 -5.18 -12.19 12.43
CA SER A 161 -5.40 -12.17 13.89
C SER A 161 -4.37 -11.28 14.57
N GLU A 162 -4.56 -11.00 15.85
CA GLU A 162 -3.56 -10.28 16.66
C GLU A 162 -2.25 -11.06 16.76
N GLU A 163 -2.33 -12.39 16.84
CA GLU A 163 -1.16 -13.27 16.93
C GLU A 163 -0.34 -13.19 15.62
N SER A 164 -0.96 -13.36 14.47
CA SER A 164 -0.29 -13.25 13.17
C SER A 164 0.24 -11.85 12.89
N MET A 165 -0.42 -10.81 13.43
CA MET A 165 0.10 -9.44 13.38
C MET A 165 1.39 -9.30 14.20
N ALA A 166 1.45 -9.89 15.39
CA ALA A 166 2.66 -9.90 16.20
C ALA A 166 3.81 -10.61 15.48
N GLU A 167 3.54 -11.75 14.83
CA GLU A 167 4.52 -12.46 14.01
C GLU A 167 5.05 -11.61 12.85
N ALA A 168 4.16 -10.93 12.12
CA ALA A 168 4.56 -10.06 11.02
C ALA A 168 5.48 -8.91 11.50
N ARG A 169 5.19 -8.34 12.67
CA ARG A 169 6.03 -7.31 13.29
C ARG A 169 7.41 -7.86 13.66
N ASP A 170 7.47 -9.05 14.23
CA ASP A 170 8.73 -9.69 14.62
C ASP A 170 9.60 -10.02 13.41
N VAL A 171 9.01 -10.56 12.34
CA VAL A 171 9.73 -10.82 11.08
C VAL A 171 10.26 -9.52 10.49
N LYS A 172 9.44 -8.48 10.42
CA LYS A 172 9.84 -7.16 9.91
C LYS A 172 11.02 -6.58 10.72
N ARG A 173 10.97 -6.72 12.05
CA ARG A 173 12.05 -6.27 12.95
C ARG A 173 13.34 -7.03 12.70
N ARG A 174 13.28 -8.36 12.59
CA ARG A 174 14.44 -9.22 12.33
C ARG A 174 15.07 -8.91 10.97
N MET A 175 14.28 -8.76 9.93
CA MET A 175 14.78 -8.43 8.59
C MET A 175 15.47 -7.05 8.57
N LYS A 176 14.92 -6.08 9.28
CA LYS A 176 15.54 -4.75 9.43
C LYS A 176 16.88 -4.83 10.16
N ALA A 177 16.98 -5.62 11.24
CA ALA A 177 18.21 -5.83 12.00
C ALA A 177 19.31 -6.53 11.16
N GLU A 178 18.90 -7.41 10.22
CA GLU A 178 19.81 -8.10 9.30
C GLU A 178 20.21 -7.22 8.08
N GLY A 179 19.77 -5.96 8.03
CA GLY A 179 20.05 -5.04 6.92
C GLY A 179 19.29 -5.33 5.64
N LYS A 180 18.29 -6.19 5.68
CA LYS A 180 17.37 -6.44 4.56
C LYS A 180 16.30 -5.36 4.56
N LYS A 181 16.35 -4.48 3.55
CA LYS A 181 15.39 -3.38 3.36
C LYS A 181 14.38 -3.70 2.29
#